data_579c5d288b360ebdda75f0014db47004
#
_entry.id   579c5d288b360ebdda75f0014db47004
#
_cell.length_a   1.000
_cell.length_b   1.000
_cell.length_c   1.000
_cell.angle_alpha   90.00
_cell.angle_beta   90.00
_cell.angle_gamma   90.00
#
_symmetry.space_group_name_H-M   'P 1'
#
loop_
_entity.id
_entity.type
_entity.pdbx_description
1 polymer ?
#
loop_
_entity_poly.entity_id
_entity_poly.type
_entity_poly.pdbx_seq_one_letter_code
_entity_poly.pdbx_strand_id
1 'polypeptide(L)'
;MIATLTALIAASALSLAGPEEDIAAVLDQLNVASTAADTEAYFGLFTPDARFIGTDATERWSLAEFRAYAAPYFAQGRGWTYTPVARHISIAPIDCRCIAWFDEELSNTGYGVTRGSGVLRLTDDGWKIEQYVLSFAIPNDKADAVVAIVRETPAP
;
A
#
# COMPACT_ATOMS: atom_id res chain seq x y z
N MET A 1 -1.82 58.68 -4.36
CA MET A 1 -1.05 57.48 -3.96
C MET A 1 -1.83 56.28 -4.45
N ILE A 2 -1.35 55.64 -5.52
CA ILE A 2 -2.00 54.49 -6.15
C ILE A 2 -1.17 53.27 -5.68
N ALA A 3 -1.79 52.41 -4.87
CA ALA A 3 -1.15 51.17 -4.41
C ALA A 3 -1.35 50.08 -5.47
N THR A 4 -0.29 49.68 -6.11
CA THR A 4 -0.26 48.54 -7.04
C THR A 4 -0.25 47.23 -6.26
N LEU A 5 -1.34 46.49 -6.35
CA LEU A 5 -1.48 45.14 -5.78
C LEU A 5 -0.83 44.15 -6.74
N THR A 6 0.35 43.64 -6.37
CA THR A 6 1.04 42.60 -7.13
C THR A 6 0.46 41.24 -6.71
N ALA A 7 -0.35 40.65 -7.56
CA ALA A 7 -0.84 39.28 -7.36
C ALA A 7 0.30 38.30 -7.62
N LEU A 8 0.71 37.55 -6.58
CA LEU A 8 1.65 36.43 -6.68
C LEU A 8 0.87 35.22 -7.22
N ILE A 9 1.06 34.89 -8.48
CA ILE A 9 0.56 33.64 -9.06
C ILE A 9 1.54 32.54 -8.64
N ALA A 10 1.17 31.73 -7.68
CA ALA A 10 1.87 30.50 -7.37
C ALA A 10 1.64 29.51 -8.53
N ALA A 11 2.61 29.38 -9.41
CA ALA A 11 2.63 28.32 -10.40
C ALA A 11 2.85 27.01 -9.66
N SER A 12 1.81 26.18 -9.53
CA SER A 12 1.97 24.77 -9.15
C SER A 12 2.81 24.12 -10.22
N ALA A 13 4.04 23.72 -9.88
CA ALA A 13 4.87 22.90 -10.75
C ALA A 13 4.14 21.55 -10.90
N LEU A 14 3.51 21.30 -12.05
CA LEU A 14 3.10 19.97 -12.45
C LEU A 14 4.37 19.11 -12.43
N SER A 15 4.42 18.12 -11.58
CA SER A 15 5.46 17.09 -11.63
C SER A 15 5.38 16.44 -13.03
N LEU A 16 6.51 16.40 -13.74
CA LEU A 16 6.66 15.66 -14.99
C LEU A 16 6.92 14.16 -14.72
N ALA A 17 6.65 13.70 -13.49
CA ALA A 17 6.73 12.30 -13.13
C ALA A 17 5.72 11.50 -13.97
N GLY A 18 6.14 10.35 -14.47
CA GLY A 18 5.23 9.45 -15.18
C GLY A 18 4.25 8.77 -14.23
N PRO A 19 3.16 8.19 -14.74
CA PRO A 19 2.16 7.55 -13.88
C PRO A 19 2.73 6.40 -13.03
N GLU A 20 3.81 5.76 -13.45
CA GLU A 20 4.50 4.73 -12.66
C GLU A 20 5.23 5.33 -11.45
N GLU A 21 5.80 6.54 -11.61
CA GLU A 21 6.44 7.29 -10.52
C GLU A 21 5.40 7.81 -9.52
N ASP A 22 4.24 8.27 -9.99
CA ASP A 22 3.13 8.66 -9.12
C ASP A 22 2.62 7.47 -8.29
N ILE A 23 2.49 6.29 -8.91
CA ILE A 23 2.09 5.05 -8.22
C ILE A 23 3.15 4.64 -7.21
N ALA A 24 4.43 4.70 -7.57
CA ALA A 24 5.53 4.39 -6.67
C ALA A 24 5.50 5.31 -5.44
N ALA A 25 5.23 6.61 -5.62
CA ALA A 25 5.10 7.57 -4.52
C ALA A 25 3.94 7.22 -3.57
N VAL A 26 2.79 6.75 -4.07
CA VAL A 26 1.67 6.27 -3.25
C VAL A 26 2.10 5.09 -2.38
N LEU A 27 2.80 4.11 -2.96
CA LEU A 27 3.27 2.92 -2.25
C LEU A 27 4.38 3.26 -1.23
N ASP A 28 5.25 4.21 -1.53
CA ASP A 28 6.25 4.70 -0.58
C ASP A 28 5.58 5.41 0.60
N GLN A 29 4.58 6.26 0.32
CA GLN A 29 3.81 6.94 1.35
C GLN A 29 3.03 5.95 2.23
N LEU A 30 2.54 4.84 1.68
CA LEU A 30 1.90 3.76 2.45
C LEU A 30 2.85 3.22 3.52
N ASN A 31 4.10 2.91 3.16
CA ASN A 31 5.10 2.38 4.09
C ASN A 31 5.51 3.43 5.14
N VAL A 32 5.64 4.70 4.74
CA VAL A 32 5.95 5.81 5.65
C VAL A 32 4.82 6.01 6.67
N ALA A 33 3.59 6.12 6.21
CA ALA A 33 2.42 6.32 7.06
C ALA A 33 2.17 5.12 8.00
N SER A 34 2.38 3.90 7.50
CA SER A 34 2.32 2.67 8.30
C SER A 34 3.34 2.70 9.44
N THR A 35 4.61 2.99 9.12
CA THR A 35 5.69 3.06 10.13
C THR A 35 5.42 4.13 11.18
N ALA A 36 4.88 5.29 10.75
CA ALA A 36 4.52 6.40 11.64
C ALA A 36 3.23 6.15 12.44
N ALA A 37 2.49 5.08 12.16
CA ALA A 37 1.14 4.83 12.69
C ALA A 37 0.17 6.01 12.40
N ASP A 38 0.36 6.69 11.28
CA ASP A 38 -0.50 7.81 10.85
C ASP A 38 -1.76 7.27 10.18
N THR A 39 -2.83 7.19 10.96
CA THR A 39 -4.11 6.62 10.53
C THR A 39 -4.69 7.34 9.31
N GLU A 40 -4.71 8.67 9.32
CA GLU A 40 -5.36 9.42 8.25
C GLU A 40 -4.52 9.39 6.96
N ALA A 41 -3.21 9.55 7.07
CA ALA A 41 -2.30 9.43 5.92
C ALA A 41 -2.37 8.02 5.32
N TYR A 42 -2.34 6.97 6.16
CA TYR A 42 -2.36 5.58 5.70
C TYR A 42 -3.66 5.23 4.96
N PHE A 43 -4.80 5.40 5.64
CA PHE A 43 -6.09 5.01 5.07
C PHE A 43 -6.58 5.95 3.96
N GLY A 44 -6.09 7.18 3.92
CA GLY A 44 -6.33 8.13 2.83
C GLY A 44 -5.74 7.73 1.48
N LEU A 45 -4.83 6.74 1.44
CA LEU A 45 -4.24 6.21 0.20
C LEU A 45 -5.11 5.17 -0.49
N PHE A 46 -6.14 4.68 0.18
CA PHE A 46 -7.04 3.65 -0.35
C PHE A 46 -8.31 4.27 -0.94
N THR A 47 -8.93 3.55 -1.88
CA THR A 47 -10.29 3.87 -2.32
C THR A 47 -11.30 3.46 -1.24
N PRO A 48 -12.51 4.05 -1.20
CA PRO A 48 -13.52 3.68 -0.20
C PRO A 48 -13.92 2.20 -0.23
N ASP A 49 -13.88 1.58 -1.41
CA ASP A 49 -14.28 0.18 -1.63
C ASP A 49 -13.09 -0.79 -1.60
N ALA A 50 -11.91 -0.32 -1.23
CA ALA A 50 -10.69 -1.11 -1.23
C ALA A 50 -10.78 -2.38 -0.39
N ARG A 51 -9.95 -3.35 -0.75
CA ARG A 51 -9.75 -4.61 -0.01
C ARG A 51 -8.32 -4.74 0.45
N PHE A 52 -8.15 -5.06 1.73
CA PHE A 52 -6.87 -5.50 2.26
C PHE A 52 -6.93 -7.01 2.54
N ILE A 53 -5.95 -7.73 2.03
CA ILE A 53 -5.81 -9.17 2.23
C ILE A 53 -4.49 -9.38 2.95
N GLY A 54 -4.57 -9.82 4.19
CA GLY A 54 -3.41 -10.01 5.06
C GLY A 54 -2.74 -11.37 4.87
N THR A 55 -1.84 -11.70 5.79
CA THR A 55 -1.01 -12.89 5.72
C THR A 55 -1.71 -14.17 6.17
N ASP A 56 -2.83 -14.06 6.87
CA ASP A 56 -3.68 -15.18 7.28
C ASP A 56 -4.84 -15.38 6.28
N ALA A 57 -5.23 -16.61 6.05
CA ALA A 57 -6.29 -16.96 5.09
C ALA A 57 -7.66 -16.34 5.42
N THR A 58 -7.91 -15.99 6.67
CA THR A 58 -9.13 -15.34 7.15
C THR A 58 -9.12 -13.82 7.00
N GLU A 59 -7.95 -13.24 6.77
CA GLU A 59 -7.71 -11.80 6.71
C GLU A 59 -8.08 -11.24 5.32
N ARG A 60 -9.36 -11.11 5.03
CA ARG A 60 -9.88 -10.45 3.84
C ARG A 60 -10.86 -9.36 4.24
N TRP A 61 -10.36 -8.15 4.45
CA TRP A 61 -11.07 -7.03 5.02
C TRP A 61 -11.53 -6.00 3.97
N SER A 62 -12.70 -5.42 4.19
CA SER A 62 -13.05 -4.11 3.67
C SER A 62 -12.14 -3.05 4.31
N LEU A 63 -12.08 -1.86 3.71
CA LEU A 63 -11.28 -0.77 4.28
C LEU A 63 -11.72 -0.41 5.70
N ALA A 64 -13.04 -0.44 5.98
CA ALA A 64 -13.58 -0.15 7.29
C ALA A 64 -13.17 -1.19 8.35
N GLU A 65 -13.23 -2.49 8.00
CA GLU A 65 -12.80 -3.58 8.89
C GLU A 65 -11.29 -3.51 9.15
N PHE A 66 -10.49 -3.24 8.12
CA PHE A 66 -9.05 -3.10 8.27
C PHE A 66 -8.68 -1.88 9.12
N ARG A 67 -9.37 -0.75 8.94
CA ARG A 67 -9.20 0.43 9.80
C ARG A 67 -9.54 0.13 11.26
N ALA A 68 -10.62 -0.60 11.51
CA ALA A 68 -10.99 -1.04 12.85
C ALA A 68 -9.96 -1.97 13.50
N TYR A 69 -9.39 -2.90 12.71
CA TYR A 69 -8.30 -3.77 13.15
C TYR A 69 -7.03 -2.98 13.49
N ALA A 70 -6.65 -2.01 12.66
CA ALA A 70 -5.44 -1.22 12.84
C ALA A 70 -5.53 -0.20 13.99
N ALA A 71 -6.72 0.31 14.26
CA ALA A 71 -6.95 1.42 15.19
C ALA A 71 -6.29 1.25 16.58
N PRO A 72 -6.41 0.11 17.30
CA PRO A 72 -5.78 -0.05 18.61
C PRO A 72 -4.25 -0.05 18.57
N TYR A 73 -3.64 -0.45 17.46
CA TYR A 73 -2.20 -0.43 17.28
C TYR A 73 -1.71 0.99 16.96
N PHE A 74 -2.33 1.64 16.00
CA PHE A 74 -1.97 3.00 15.58
C PHE A 74 -2.19 4.02 16.70
N ALA A 75 -3.24 3.88 17.50
CA ALA A 75 -3.48 4.73 18.66
C ALA A 75 -2.34 4.67 19.71
N GLN A 76 -1.54 3.60 19.71
CA GLN A 76 -0.38 3.42 20.58
C GLN A 76 0.94 3.79 19.89
N GLY A 77 0.90 4.37 18.68
CA GLY A 77 2.09 4.65 17.87
C GLY A 77 2.80 3.39 17.36
N ARG A 78 2.10 2.26 17.32
CA ARG A 78 2.62 0.97 16.84
C ARG A 78 2.10 0.71 15.43
N GLY A 79 2.87 1.10 14.43
CA GLY A 79 2.63 0.77 13.05
C GLY A 79 3.45 -0.45 12.60
N TRP A 80 3.35 -0.75 11.33
CA TRP A 80 4.11 -1.84 10.68
C TRP A 80 5.20 -1.25 9.81
N THR A 81 6.43 -1.71 10.00
CA THR A 81 7.58 -1.24 9.23
C THR A 81 7.94 -2.27 8.17
N TYR A 82 7.69 -1.93 6.93
CA TYR A 82 8.13 -2.67 5.76
C TYR A 82 9.07 -1.80 4.93
N THR A 83 10.19 -2.37 4.52
CA THR A 83 11.18 -1.69 3.68
C THR A 83 11.14 -2.30 2.28
N PRO A 84 10.77 -1.54 1.24
CA PRO A 84 10.80 -2.02 -0.14
C PRO A 84 12.23 -2.37 -0.56
N VAL A 85 12.38 -3.57 -1.15
CA VAL A 85 13.64 -4.09 -1.70
C VAL A 85 13.62 -4.04 -3.23
N ALA A 86 12.50 -4.44 -3.82
CA ALA A 86 12.24 -4.38 -5.25
C ALA A 86 10.76 -4.09 -5.49
N ARG A 87 10.44 -3.42 -6.60
CA ARG A 87 9.06 -3.12 -6.99
C ARG A 87 8.92 -3.13 -8.49
N HIS A 88 7.82 -3.70 -8.97
CA HIS A 88 7.41 -3.69 -10.36
C HIS A 88 6.01 -3.10 -10.46
N ILE A 89 5.81 -2.18 -11.38
CA ILE A 89 4.53 -1.51 -11.63
C ILE A 89 4.19 -1.72 -13.10
N SER A 90 2.92 -2.02 -13.38
CA SER A 90 2.40 -2.17 -14.73
C SER A 90 1.06 -1.48 -14.85
N ILE A 91 0.92 -0.63 -15.87
CA ILE A 91 -0.33 0.05 -16.17
C ILE A 91 -1.13 -0.80 -17.16
N ALA A 92 -2.41 -1.00 -16.86
CA ALA A 92 -3.30 -1.76 -17.73
C ALA A 92 -3.33 -1.15 -19.14
N PRO A 93 -3.20 -1.97 -20.21
CA PRO A 93 -3.24 -1.51 -21.58
C PRO A 93 -4.70 -1.26 -22.05
N ILE A 94 -5.41 -0.40 -21.33
CA ILE A 94 -6.78 0.05 -21.61
C ILE A 94 -6.77 1.56 -21.88
N ASP A 95 -7.74 2.06 -22.62
CA ASP A 95 -7.76 3.43 -23.12
C ASP A 95 -7.63 4.49 -22.01
N CYS A 96 -8.28 4.32 -20.87
CA CYS A 96 -8.21 5.27 -19.76
C CYS A 96 -6.86 5.26 -19.04
N ARG A 97 -6.04 4.21 -19.17
CA ARG A 97 -4.79 4.02 -18.39
C ARG A 97 -4.97 4.30 -16.89
N CYS A 98 -6.15 3.98 -16.37
CA CYS A 98 -6.61 4.34 -15.02
C CYS A 98 -6.54 3.18 -14.02
N ILE A 99 -6.00 2.03 -14.44
CA ILE A 99 -5.77 0.85 -13.60
C ILE A 99 -4.29 0.46 -13.71
N ALA A 100 -3.70 0.16 -12.58
CA ALA A 100 -2.36 -0.41 -12.51
C ALA A 100 -2.34 -1.58 -11.53
N TRP A 101 -1.42 -2.50 -11.72
CA TRP A 101 -1.07 -3.51 -10.72
C TRP A 101 0.40 -3.38 -10.37
N PHE A 102 0.74 -3.85 -9.19
CA PHE A 102 2.11 -3.88 -8.72
C PHE A 102 2.40 -5.16 -7.96
N ASP A 103 3.67 -5.50 -7.88
CA ASP A 103 4.22 -6.39 -6.86
C ASP A 103 5.50 -5.77 -6.31
N GLU A 104 5.76 -6.03 -5.03
CA GLU A 104 6.95 -5.57 -4.36
C GLU A 104 7.48 -6.62 -3.38
N GLU A 105 8.79 -6.75 -3.31
CA GLU A 105 9.47 -7.47 -2.26
C GLU A 105 9.73 -6.52 -1.10
N LEU A 106 9.35 -6.94 0.09
CA LEU A 106 9.45 -6.16 1.31
C LEU A 106 10.28 -6.90 2.36
N SER A 107 11.15 -6.18 3.05
CA SER A 107 11.85 -6.67 4.22
C SER A 107 11.15 -6.20 5.49
N ASN A 108 10.95 -7.13 6.44
CA ASN A 108 10.40 -6.85 7.76
C ASN A 108 11.19 -7.61 8.82
N THR A 109 11.50 -6.98 9.95
CA THR A 109 12.34 -7.58 11.01
C THR A 109 11.68 -8.75 11.73
N GLY A 110 10.33 -8.79 11.79
CA GLY A 110 9.58 -9.86 12.43
C GLY A 110 9.22 -11.01 11.49
N TYR A 111 8.92 -10.67 10.22
CA TYR A 111 8.41 -11.63 9.22
C TYR A 111 9.45 -12.07 8.18
N GLY A 112 10.62 -11.42 8.15
CA GLY A 112 11.60 -11.64 7.10
C GLY A 112 11.16 -11.05 5.78
N VAL A 113 11.24 -11.84 4.70
CA VAL A 113 10.82 -11.41 3.36
C VAL A 113 9.33 -11.64 3.18
N THR A 114 8.64 -10.56 2.78
CA THR A 114 7.21 -10.60 2.42
C THR A 114 7.02 -10.05 1.01
N ARG A 115 5.85 -10.28 0.44
CA ARG A 115 5.43 -9.71 -0.84
C ARG A 115 4.19 -8.86 -0.64
N GLY A 116 4.27 -7.60 -1.03
CA GLY A 116 3.13 -6.76 -1.30
C GLY A 116 2.72 -6.89 -2.75
N SER A 117 1.44 -6.97 -3.04
CA SER A 117 0.93 -6.89 -4.42
C SER A 117 -0.47 -6.31 -4.42
N GLY A 118 -0.91 -5.77 -5.54
CA GLY A 118 -2.24 -5.21 -5.57
C GLY A 118 -2.58 -4.44 -6.82
N VAL A 119 -3.66 -3.70 -6.72
CA VAL A 119 -4.23 -2.89 -7.79
C VAL A 119 -4.40 -1.46 -7.31
N LEU A 120 -4.03 -0.50 -8.15
CA LEU A 120 -4.35 0.91 -7.96
C LEU A 120 -5.31 1.37 -9.06
N ARG A 121 -6.13 2.34 -8.71
CA ARG A 121 -7.04 3.03 -9.62
C ARG A 121 -6.76 4.53 -9.59
N LEU A 122 -6.72 5.13 -10.77
CA LEU A 122 -6.67 6.59 -10.91
C LEU A 122 -8.06 7.16 -10.60
N THR A 123 -8.11 8.10 -9.67
CA THR A 123 -9.29 8.84 -9.24
C THR A 123 -9.10 10.33 -9.51
N ASP A 124 -10.10 11.16 -9.24
CA ASP A 124 -9.98 12.62 -9.34
C ASP A 124 -8.93 13.17 -8.35
N ASP A 125 -8.65 12.45 -7.24
CA ASP A 125 -7.64 12.80 -6.24
C ASP A 125 -6.28 12.11 -6.48
N GLY A 126 -6.04 11.56 -7.68
CA GLY A 126 -4.83 10.83 -8.03
C GLY A 126 -4.95 9.31 -7.85
N TRP A 127 -3.82 8.63 -7.88
CA TRP A 127 -3.78 7.18 -7.73
C TRP A 127 -4.13 6.75 -6.30
N LYS A 128 -5.01 5.76 -6.18
CA LYS A 128 -5.45 5.17 -4.90
C LYS A 128 -5.38 3.65 -4.97
N ILE A 129 -5.07 3.02 -3.84
CA ILE A 129 -5.03 1.57 -3.70
C ILE A 129 -6.46 1.03 -3.69
N GLU A 130 -6.77 0.15 -4.63
CA GLU A 130 -8.06 -0.56 -4.73
C GLU A 130 -8.00 -1.93 -4.06
N GLN A 131 -6.85 -2.59 -4.15
CA GLN A 131 -6.58 -3.84 -3.45
C GLN A 131 -5.11 -3.90 -3.04
N TYR A 132 -4.85 -4.36 -1.82
CA TYR A 132 -3.51 -4.70 -1.35
C TYR A 132 -3.52 -6.11 -0.77
N VAL A 133 -2.55 -6.91 -1.17
CA VAL A 133 -2.30 -8.26 -0.66
C VAL A 133 -0.92 -8.29 -0.03
N LEU A 134 -0.83 -8.71 1.22
CA LEU A 134 0.42 -8.98 1.90
C LEU A 134 0.57 -10.49 2.09
N SER A 135 1.70 -11.06 1.73
CA SER A 135 1.96 -12.49 1.87
C SER A 135 3.40 -12.78 2.29
N PHE A 136 3.62 -13.91 2.94
CA PHE A 136 4.97 -14.41 3.17
C PHE A 136 5.60 -14.89 1.86
N ALA A 137 6.88 -14.53 1.64
CA ALA A 137 7.65 -15.03 0.53
C ALA A 137 8.51 -16.22 1.03
N ILE A 138 7.95 -17.41 0.95
CA ILE A 138 8.61 -18.62 1.42
C ILE A 138 9.57 -19.14 0.34
N PRO A 139 10.88 -19.34 0.64
CA PRO A 139 11.81 -19.95 -0.29
C PRO A 139 11.38 -21.38 -0.65
N ASN A 140 11.53 -21.76 -1.92
CA ASN A 140 11.07 -23.07 -2.41
C ASN A 140 11.68 -24.26 -1.65
N ASP A 141 12.94 -24.15 -1.22
CA ASP A 141 13.65 -25.18 -0.42
C ASP A 141 13.10 -25.33 1.01
N LYS A 142 12.25 -24.43 1.47
CA LYS A 142 11.58 -24.44 2.77
C LYS A 142 10.09 -24.80 2.68
N ALA A 143 9.54 -24.88 1.48
CA ALA A 143 8.10 -25.04 1.28
C ALA A 143 7.54 -26.30 1.96
N ASP A 144 8.21 -27.45 1.84
CA ASP A 144 7.77 -28.71 2.46
C ASP A 144 7.71 -28.62 4.00
N ALA A 145 8.69 -27.97 4.61
CA ALA A 145 8.72 -27.78 6.07
C ALA A 145 7.57 -26.88 6.54
N VAL A 146 7.30 -25.79 5.82
CA VAL A 146 6.18 -24.89 6.11
C VAL A 146 4.83 -25.61 5.94
N VAL A 147 4.66 -26.37 4.86
CA VAL A 147 3.46 -27.18 4.62
C VAL A 147 3.22 -28.20 5.74
N ALA A 148 4.27 -28.85 6.23
CA ALA A 148 4.16 -29.79 7.36
C ALA A 148 3.62 -29.06 8.60
N ILE A 149 4.21 -27.92 8.98
CA ILE A 149 3.78 -27.12 10.15
C ILE A 149 2.31 -26.66 10.02
N VAL A 150 1.93 -26.17 8.84
CA VAL A 150 0.56 -25.69 8.61
C VAL A 150 -0.47 -26.82 8.70
N ARG A 151 -0.12 -28.03 8.25
CA ARG A 151 -1.00 -29.22 8.33
C ARG A 151 -1.17 -29.75 9.74
N GLU A 152 -0.20 -29.54 10.64
CA GLU A 152 -0.29 -29.92 12.05
C GLU A 152 -1.18 -28.98 12.87
N THR A 153 -1.41 -27.77 12.37
CA THR A 153 -2.29 -26.78 13.02
C THR A 153 -3.74 -27.06 12.59
N PRO A 154 -4.68 -27.29 13.55
CA PRO A 154 -6.09 -27.41 13.19
C PRO A 154 -6.56 -26.16 12.44
N ALA A 155 -7.37 -26.35 11.40
CA ALA A 155 -8.02 -25.20 10.74
C ALA A 155 -8.88 -24.41 11.75
N PRO A 156 -8.90 -23.09 11.68
CA PRO A 156 -9.68 -22.24 12.57
C PRO A 156 -11.18 -22.45 12.45
#